data_6af4cefa9d046b490cb9ce7be95d54dc
#
_entry.id   6af4cefa9d046b490cb9ce7be95d54dc
#
_cell.length_a   1.000
_cell.length_b   1.000
_cell.length_c   1.000
_cell.angle_alpha   90.00
_cell.angle_beta   90.00
_cell.angle_gamma   90.00
#
_symmetry.space_group_name_H-M   'P 1'
#
loop_
_entity.id
_entity.type
_entity.pdbx_description
1 polymer ?
#
loop_
_entity_poly.entity_id
_entity_poly.type
_entity_poly.pdbx_seq_one_letter_code
_entity_poly.pdbx_strand_id
1 'polypeptide(L)'
;MPASEQQAIKRQFKRQSKRKRNAAQAAERSFLGDQLDWAPPAYSDPPIEPIDADGVTAIHNASMRVLEDIGILFLNDTALDVFAKQGCIVDYDTKSVRMDRHWVMQQVAKAPSHVTITPRNPDRTITFGGRHFNFGQVASPPNVMDLDHGRRAGTRVDFQNFIKLAQSYNCIHFSCGYPVEPLDMHPSVRHLDCLYDKLILTDKVVHAYSLGTERIEDAMEMVRIAGGLSHDEFESKPRMFTNINSTSPLKHDWPMLDGAMRMAARNQMVVISPFTLAGAMAPVTIIGAIVQQNAEALAAIALLQSVREGAPVMYGAFTSNVDMKTGAPAFGTPEFVRAMQISGQMARHYNLPFRVSNANAANAPDAQAVWESAFSLQGSCSGGANLIYHAAGWMEGGCLPVLKNLSLIAKCRNKSSMHNVRLLLMRRRWRFRQSTMLGRMVTFLGVTIPKNVIAMRFTRRFCRIGGILKTGKMPANYGRISAPTNF
;
A
#
# COMPACT_ATOMS: atom_id res chain seq x y z
N MET A 1 57.31 -19.70 -30.78
CA MET A 1 56.55 -20.42 -29.76
C MET A 1 55.88 -21.62 -30.38
N PRO A 2 55.97 -22.80 -29.76
CA PRO A 2 55.33 -24.01 -30.26
C PRO A 2 53.78 -23.85 -30.24
N ALA A 3 53.11 -24.46 -31.21
CA ALA A 3 51.64 -24.36 -31.33
C ALA A 3 50.87 -24.81 -30.06
N SER A 4 51.45 -25.71 -29.28
CA SER A 4 50.96 -26.16 -27.97
C SER A 4 50.94 -25.06 -26.91
N GLU A 5 51.90 -24.18 -26.90
CA GLU A 5 52.04 -23.08 -25.95
C GLU A 5 51.06 -21.94 -26.27
N GLN A 6 50.81 -21.65 -27.54
CA GLN A 6 49.81 -20.71 -27.99
C GLN A 6 48.38 -21.19 -27.65
N GLN A 7 48.13 -22.49 -27.74
CA GLN A 7 46.85 -23.07 -27.36
C GLN A 7 46.61 -23.03 -25.84
N ALA A 8 47.66 -23.24 -25.04
CA ALA A 8 47.58 -23.14 -23.58
C ALA A 8 47.24 -21.70 -23.12
N ILE A 9 47.90 -20.70 -23.71
CA ILE A 9 47.66 -19.28 -23.44
C ILE A 9 46.22 -18.89 -23.82
N LYS A 10 45.72 -19.29 -25.00
CA LYS A 10 44.32 -19.03 -25.41
C LYS A 10 43.30 -19.68 -24.45
N ARG A 11 43.58 -20.89 -23.96
CA ARG A 11 42.73 -21.56 -22.96
C ARG A 11 42.72 -20.83 -21.62
N GLN A 12 43.86 -20.31 -21.19
CA GLN A 12 44.02 -19.55 -19.94
C GLN A 12 43.25 -18.21 -20.01
N PHE A 13 43.37 -17.46 -21.10
CA PHE A 13 42.58 -16.22 -21.32
C PHE A 13 41.08 -16.48 -21.37
N LYS A 14 40.62 -17.55 -22.02
CA LYS A 14 39.23 -17.94 -22.09
C LYS A 14 38.68 -18.35 -20.71
N ARG A 15 39.47 -19.01 -19.87
CA ARG A 15 39.13 -19.34 -18.48
C ARG A 15 39.08 -18.11 -17.59
N GLN A 16 40.01 -17.17 -17.73
CA GLN A 16 40.01 -15.91 -16.97
C GLN A 16 38.83 -15.01 -17.33
N SER A 17 38.47 -14.87 -18.62
CA SER A 17 37.31 -14.08 -19.05
C SER A 17 36.00 -14.70 -18.57
N LYS A 18 35.89 -16.05 -18.61
CA LYS A 18 34.71 -16.76 -18.05
C LYS A 18 34.61 -16.61 -16.52
N ARG A 19 35.73 -16.65 -15.78
CA ARG A 19 35.78 -16.41 -14.34
C ARG A 19 35.37 -14.97 -14.00
N LYS A 20 35.88 -13.95 -14.72
CA LYS A 20 35.51 -12.54 -14.52
C LYS A 20 34.02 -12.31 -14.79
N ARG A 21 33.45 -12.91 -15.87
CA ARG A 21 32.03 -12.82 -16.19
C ARG A 21 31.17 -13.50 -15.14
N ASN A 22 31.58 -14.70 -14.68
CA ASN A 22 30.84 -15.41 -13.63
C ASN A 22 30.93 -14.69 -12.27
N ALA A 23 32.06 -14.06 -11.95
CA ALA A 23 32.24 -13.27 -10.75
C ALA A 23 31.40 -11.98 -10.79
N ALA A 24 31.31 -11.29 -11.95
CA ALA A 24 30.45 -10.14 -12.14
C ALA A 24 28.96 -10.52 -12.01
N GLN A 25 28.53 -11.62 -12.64
CA GLN A 25 27.18 -12.15 -12.50
C GLN A 25 26.87 -12.62 -11.06
N ALA A 26 27.83 -13.20 -10.36
CA ALA A 26 27.68 -13.59 -8.96
C ALA A 26 27.62 -12.37 -8.03
N ALA A 27 28.38 -11.29 -8.33
CA ALA A 27 28.31 -10.03 -7.58
C ALA A 27 26.97 -9.31 -7.81
N GLU A 28 26.46 -9.30 -9.04
CA GLU A 28 25.14 -8.76 -9.38
C GLU A 28 24.02 -9.56 -8.70
N ARG A 29 24.10 -10.90 -8.70
CA ARG A 29 23.19 -11.77 -7.95
C ARG A 29 23.28 -11.58 -6.43
N SER A 30 24.47 -11.25 -5.88
CA SER A 30 24.65 -11.09 -4.44
C SER A 30 24.01 -9.82 -3.88
N PHE A 31 23.86 -8.75 -4.69
CA PHE A 31 23.27 -7.49 -4.25
C PHE A 31 21.74 -7.57 -4.12
N LEU A 32 21.06 -8.10 -5.15
CA LEU A 32 19.59 -8.22 -5.16
C LEU A 32 19.10 -9.59 -4.66
N GLY A 33 19.97 -10.60 -4.59
CA GLY A 33 19.62 -12.00 -4.39
C GLY A 33 18.99 -12.62 -5.65
N ASP A 34 18.60 -13.90 -5.56
CA ASP A 34 17.82 -14.54 -6.63
C ASP A 34 16.40 -13.96 -6.62
N GLN A 35 16.02 -13.30 -7.71
CA GLN A 35 14.68 -12.75 -7.89
C GLN A 35 13.84 -13.69 -8.76
N LEU A 36 12.56 -13.78 -8.45
CA LEU A 36 11.58 -14.35 -9.36
C LEU A 36 11.44 -13.45 -10.59
N ASP A 37 11.07 -14.04 -11.72
CA ASP A 37 10.73 -13.28 -12.91
C ASP A 37 9.60 -12.28 -12.59
N TRP A 38 9.60 -11.13 -13.29
CA TRP A 38 8.56 -10.14 -13.11
C TRP A 38 7.23 -10.71 -13.64
N ALA A 39 6.29 -10.89 -12.74
CA ALA A 39 4.93 -11.31 -13.08
C ALA A 39 3.99 -10.81 -11.97
N PRO A 40 2.89 -10.12 -12.32
CA PRO A 40 1.84 -9.82 -11.35
C PRO A 40 1.22 -11.11 -10.82
N PRO A 41 1.26 -11.33 -9.49
CA PRO A 41 0.77 -12.56 -8.90
C PRO A 41 -0.77 -12.59 -8.81
N ALA A 42 -1.31 -13.79 -8.60
CA ALA A 42 -2.72 -14.01 -8.30
C ALA A 42 -2.88 -14.83 -7.01
N TYR A 43 -3.93 -14.56 -6.25
CA TYR A 43 -4.26 -15.32 -5.05
C TYR A 43 -4.64 -16.76 -5.38
N SER A 44 -4.08 -17.73 -4.65
CA SER A 44 -4.47 -19.14 -4.74
C SER A 44 -5.67 -19.47 -3.84
N ASP A 45 -5.78 -18.79 -2.72
CA ASP A 45 -6.76 -19.06 -1.68
C ASP A 45 -7.87 -17.99 -1.67
N PRO A 46 -9.08 -18.29 -1.21
CA PRO A 46 -10.12 -17.30 -1.03
C PRO A 46 -9.75 -16.32 0.07
N PRO A 47 -10.24 -15.06 0.00
CA PRO A 47 -10.02 -14.09 1.07
C PRO A 47 -10.69 -14.54 2.38
N ILE A 48 -10.16 -14.02 3.50
CA ILE A 48 -10.78 -14.20 4.81
C ILE A 48 -11.98 -13.24 4.93
N GLU A 49 -13.10 -13.77 5.40
CA GLU A 49 -14.34 -13.02 5.63
C GLU A 49 -14.67 -13.02 7.13
N PRO A 50 -14.28 -11.96 7.86
CA PRO A 50 -14.40 -11.93 9.32
C PRO A 50 -15.80 -11.61 9.84
N ILE A 51 -16.74 -11.20 8.97
CA ILE A 51 -18.15 -10.99 9.29
C ILE A 51 -19.04 -11.80 8.34
N ASP A 52 -20.23 -12.15 8.78
CA ASP A 52 -21.21 -12.86 7.98
C ASP A 52 -21.98 -11.93 7.00
N ALA A 53 -22.88 -12.51 6.23
CA ALA A 53 -23.69 -11.77 5.26
C ALA A 53 -24.58 -10.70 5.91
N ASP A 54 -25.09 -10.96 7.12
CA ASP A 54 -25.91 -10.01 7.85
C ASP A 54 -25.08 -8.80 8.30
N GLY A 55 -23.85 -9.03 8.75
CA GLY A 55 -22.88 -7.98 9.08
C GLY A 55 -22.53 -7.11 7.88
N VAL A 56 -22.30 -7.70 6.70
CA VAL A 56 -22.07 -6.96 5.43
C VAL A 56 -23.29 -6.11 5.10
N THR A 57 -24.48 -6.69 5.18
CA THR A 57 -25.76 -6.00 4.92
C THR A 57 -25.99 -4.85 5.90
N ALA A 58 -25.67 -5.05 7.18
CA ALA A 58 -25.80 -4.00 8.21
C ALA A 58 -24.86 -2.81 7.94
N ILE A 59 -23.58 -3.06 7.56
CA ILE A 59 -22.66 -1.99 7.18
C ILE A 59 -23.15 -1.26 5.93
N HIS A 60 -23.58 -1.99 4.90
CA HIS A 60 -24.14 -1.41 3.70
C HIS A 60 -25.33 -0.48 4.02
N ASN A 61 -26.35 -0.99 4.73
CA ASN A 61 -27.53 -0.21 5.08
C ASN A 61 -27.22 1.02 5.93
N ALA A 62 -26.28 0.90 6.89
CA ALA A 62 -25.86 2.04 7.69
C ALA A 62 -25.15 3.11 6.83
N SER A 63 -24.32 2.69 5.87
CA SER A 63 -23.66 3.62 4.93
C SER A 63 -24.67 4.31 4.01
N MET A 64 -25.69 3.59 3.54
CA MET A 64 -26.77 4.19 2.74
C MET A 64 -27.55 5.23 3.54
N ARG A 65 -27.86 4.96 4.81
CA ARG A 65 -28.48 5.96 5.68
C ARG A 65 -27.60 7.21 5.87
N VAL A 66 -26.28 7.06 5.97
CA VAL A 66 -25.40 8.23 6.01
C VAL A 66 -25.55 9.07 4.73
N LEU A 67 -25.63 8.44 3.57
CA LEU A 67 -25.78 9.14 2.29
C LEU A 67 -27.16 9.77 2.10
N GLU A 68 -28.23 9.14 2.60
CA GLU A 68 -29.61 9.60 2.48
C GLU A 68 -29.95 10.67 3.51
N ASP A 69 -29.64 10.43 4.79
CA ASP A 69 -30.10 11.22 5.92
C ASP A 69 -29.16 12.40 6.22
N ILE A 70 -27.84 12.18 6.13
CA ILE A 70 -26.78 13.14 6.49
C ILE A 70 -26.20 13.81 5.24
N GLY A 71 -25.79 13.03 4.25
CA GLY A 71 -25.08 13.46 3.06
C GLY A 71 -23.57 13.60 3.23
N ILE A 72 -22.90 13.99 2.15
CA ILE A 72 -21.46 14.22 2.06
C ILE A 72 -21.21 15.64 1.53
N LEU A 73 -20.20 16.32 2.07
CA LEU A 73 -19.79 17.63 1.58
C LEU A 73 -18.84 17.46 0.37
N PHE A 74 -19.18 18.11 -0.74
CA PHE A 74 -18.36 18.16 -1.94
C PHE A 74 -17.92 19.60 -2.21
N LEU A 75 -16.69 19.93 -1.89
CA LEU A 75 -16.15 21.29 -2.00
C LEU A 75 -15.75 21.65 -3.45
N ASN A 76 -16.59 21.27 -4.42
CA ASN A 76 -16.35 21.50 -5.85
C ASN A 76 -17.68 21.75 -6.54
N ASP A 77 -17.88 22.96 -7.10
CA ASP A 77 -19.16 23.37 -7.70
C ASP A 77 -19.51 22.51 -8.94
N THR A 78 -18.52 22.13 -9.74
CA THR A 78 -18.73 21.21 -10.88
C THR A 78 -19.25 19.84 -10.41
N ALA A 79 -18.76 19.34 -9.28
CA ALA A 79 -19.28 18.10 -8.71
C ALA A 79 -20.73 18.26 -8.24
N LEU A 80 -21.07 19.39 -7.60
CA LEU A 80 -22.45 19.71 -7.19
C LEU A 80 -23.38 19.74 -8.40
N ASP A 81 -22.96 20.38 -9.48
CA ASP A 81 -23.74 20.46 -10.74
C ASP A 81 -23.95 19.05 -11.34
N VAL A 82 -22.96 18.18 -11.28
CA VAL A 82 -23.09 16.77 -11.73
C VAL A 82 -24.15 16.07 -10.88
N PHE A 83 -24.09 16.17 -9.56
CA PHE A 83 -25.09 15.56 -8.68
C PHE A 83 -26.49 16.11 -8.88
N ALA A 84 -26.63 17.43 -9.02
CA ALA A 84 -27.93 18.08 -9.27
C ALA A 84 -28.57 17.59 -10.57
N LYS A 85 -27.78 17.48 -11.66
CA LYS A 85 -28.24 16.92 -12.95
C LYS A 85 -28.68 15.46 -12.86
N GLN A 86 -28.14 14.72 -11.90
CA GLN A 86 -28.52 13.32 -11.63
C GLN A 86 -29.72 13.17 -10.67
N GLY A 87 -30.29 14.29 -10.21
CA GLY A 87 -31.47 14.29 -9.32
C GLY A 87 -31.14 14.09 -7.83
N CYS A 88 -29.90 14.22 -7.43
CA CYS A 88 -29.50 14.24 -6.03
C CYS A 88 -29.96 15.54 -5.35
N ILE A 89 -30.15 15.50 -4.04
CA ILE A 89 -30.49 16.67 -3.24
C ILE A 89 -29.22 17.45 -2.92
N VAL A 90 -29.04 18.59 -3.57
CA VAL A 90 -27.84 19.43 -3.43
C VAL A 90 -28.18 20.72 -2.70
N ASP A 91 -27.43 21.01 -1.66
CA ASP A 91 -27.39 22.31 -0.99
C ASP A 91 -26.10 23.02 -1.37
N TYR A 92 -26.20 24.04 -2.22
CA TYR A 92 -25.06 24.80 -2.71
C TYR A 92 -24.41 25.71 -1.66
N ASP A 93 -25.16 26.13 -0.64
CA ASP A 93 -24.64 26.98 0.43
C ASP A 93 -23.71 26.20 1.36
N THR A 94 -24.17 25.04 1.78
CA THR A 94 -23.38 24.15 2.65
C THR A 94 -22.47 23.20 1.89
N LYS A 95 -22.60 23.10 0.55
CA LYS A 95 -21.90 22.12 -0.32
C LYS A 95 -22.26 20.67 -0.01
N SER A 96 -23.43 20.45 0.60
CA SER A 96 -23.90 19.13 1.01
C SER A 96 -24.69 18.44 -0.11
N VAL A 97 -24.46 17.14 -0.28
CA VAL A 97 -25.18 16.31 -1.23
C VAL A 97 -25.75 15.10 -0.51
N ARG A 98 -27.08 14.93 -0.58
CA ARG A 98 -27.75 13.70 -0.16
C ARG A 98 -28.16 12.89 -1.38
N MET A 99 -27.97 11.57 -1.28
CA MET A 99 -28.09 10.66 -2.42
C MET A 99 -29.02 9.50 -2.05
N ASP A 100 -29.97 9.21 -2.93
CA ASP A 100 -30.83 8.03 -2.81
C ASP A 100 -30.01 6.75 -2.99
N ARG A 101 -30.26 5.73 -2.15
CA ARG A 101 -29.50 4.46 -2.16
C ARG A 101 -29.59 3.71 -3.48
N HIS A 102 -30.75 3.72 -4.15
CA HIS A 102 -30.92 3.02 -5.43
C HIS A 102 -30.11 3.71 -6.51
N TRP A 103 -30.11 5.04 -6.53
CA TRP A 103 -29.27 5.80 -7.45
C TRP A 103 -27.78 5.53 -7.21
N VAL A 104 -27.31 5.57 -5.95
CA VAL A 104 -25.93 5.25 -5.61
C VAL A 104 -25.54 3.88 -6.14
N MET A 105 -26.36 2.86 -5.89
CA MET A 105 -26.08 1.49 -6.32
C MET A 105 -26.15 1.32 -7.84
N GLN A 106 -27.03 2.05 -8.53
CA GLN A 106 -27.07 2.09 -9.99
C GLN A 106 -25.77 2.68 -10.57
N GLN A 107 -25.24 3.76 -9.98
CA GLN A 107 -23.97 4.31 -10.41
C GLN A 107 -22.81 3.36 -10.12
N VAL A 108 -22.72 2.83 -8.90
CA VAL A 108 -21.64 1.91 -8.50
C VAL A 108 -21.61 0.66 -9.39
N ALA A 109 -22.76 0.14 -9.80
CA ALA A 109 -22.86 -1.03 -10.68
C ALA A 109 -22.28 -0.82 -12.10
N LYS A 110 -22.11 0.43 -12.53
CA LYS A 110 -21.48 0.78 -13.82
C LYS A 110 -19.96 0.63 -13.80
N ALA A 111 -19.35 0.61 -12.62
CA ALA A 111 -17.90 0.53 -12.47
C ALA A 111 -17.37 -0.85 -12.88
N PRO A 112 -16.25 -0.92 -13.63
CA PRO A 112 -15.67 -2.19 -14.05
C PRO A 112 -15.10 -2.96 -12.86
N SER A 113 -15.42 -4.27 -12.79
CA SER A 113 -14.86 -5.17 -11.76
C SER A 113 -13.37 -5.48 -11.95
N HIS A 114 -12.84 -5.22 -13.13
CA HIS A 114 -11.43 -5.39 -13.48
C HIS A 114 -10.93 -4.16 -14.22
N VAL A 115 -9.73 -3.70 -13.87
CA VAL A 115 -9.05 -2.59 -14.53
C VAL A 115 -7.64 -3.03 -14.91
N THR A 116 -7.28 -2.86 -16.17
CA THR A 116 -5.93 -3.12 -16.67
C THR A 116 -5.25 -1.82 -17.03
N ILE A 117 -4.06 -1.56 -16.48
CA ILE A 117 -3.24 -0.40 -16.79
C ILE A 117 -2.05 -0.85 -17.61
N THR A 118 -1.90 -0.24 -18.80
CA THR A 118 -0.78 -0.49 -19.71
C THR A 118 0.14 0.72 -19.72
N PRO A 119 1.32 0.67 -19.05
CA PRO A 119 2.29 1.76 -19.04
C PRO A 119 3.00 1.89 -20.40
N ARG A 120 3.99 2.80 -20.49
CA ARG A 120 4.80 2.98 -21.72
C ARG A 120 5.53 1.70 -22.16
N ASN A 121 5.93 0.83 -21.21
CA ASN A 121 6.41 -0.52 -21.51
C ASN A 121 5.26 -1.52 -21.34
N PRO A 122 4.69 -2.08 -22.43
CA PRO A 122 3.57 -3.01 -22.34
C PRO A 122 3.86 -4.28 -21.53
N ASP A 123 5.13 -4.72 -21.45
CA ASP A 123 5.54 -5.87 -20.65
C ASP A 123 5.33 -5.66 -19.13
N ARG A 124 5.11 -4.41 -18.72
CA ARG A 124 4.81 -4.01 -17.34
C ARG A 124 3.32 -3.77 -17.09
N THR A 125 2.46 -4.26 -17.97
CA THR A 125 1.00 -4.20 -17.80
C THR A 125 0.58 -4.93 -16.52
N ILE A 126 -0.31 -4.31 -15.75
CA ILE A 126 -0.87 -4.87 -14.52
C ILE A 126 -2.39 -4.81 -14.55
N THR A 127 -3.02 -5.82 -13.92
CA THR A 127 -4.47 -5.91 -13.79
C THR A 127 -4.87 -5.88 -12.32
N PHE A 128 -5.96 -5.18 -12.02
CA PHE A 128 -6.62 -5.11 -10.73
C PHE A 128 -8.01 -5.72 -10.85
N GLY A 129 -8.49 -6.32 -9.78
CA GLY A 129 -9.77 -7.01 -9.72
C GLY A 129 -9.61 -8.54 -9.63
N GLY A 130 -10.68 -9.22 -9.27
CA GLY A 130 -10.69 -10.67 -9.08
C GLY A 130 -9.56 -11.14 -8.14
N ARG A 131 -8.74 -12.05 -8.62
CA ARG A 131 -7.63 -12.64 -7.84
C ARG A 131 -6.28 -11.98 -8.07
N HIS A 132 -6.18 -10.98 -8.93
CA HIS A 132 -4.92 -10.26 -9.19
C HIS A 132 -4.55 -9.36 -8.02
N PHE A 133 -3.27 -9.32 -7.67
CA PHE A 133 -2.77 -8.38 -6.68
C PHE A 133 -1.42 -7.80 -7.09
N ASN A 134 -1.20 -6.54 -6.74
CA ASN A 134 -0.04 -5.78 -7.15
C ASN A 134 0.52 -5.00 -5.97
N PHE A 135 1.84 -4.89 -5.92
CA PHE A 135 2.54 -4.23 -4.84
C PHE A 135 3.22 -2.95 -5.33
N GLY A 136 2.97 -1.87 -4.61
CA GLY A 136 3.66 -0.61 -4.80
C GLY A 136 4.66 -0.29 -3.70
N GLN A 137 5.61 0.56 -4.01
CA GLN A 137 6.54 1.09 -3.03
C GLN A 137 5.84 2.04 -2.03
N VAL A 138 6.63 2.66 -1.15
CA VAL A 138 6.17 3.71 -0.23
C VAL A 138 5.74 4.98 -0.99
N ALA A 139 4.88 5.80 -0.37
CA ALA A 139 4.49 7.11 -0.89
C ALA A 139 4.23 8.12 0.24
N SER A 140 4.45 9.38 -0.07
CA SER A 140 4.04 10.58 0.67
C SER A 140 4.76 10.96 1.98
N PRO A 141 5.81 10.27 2.46
CA PRO A 141 6.49 10.73 3.66
C PRO A 141 7.38 11.96 3.39
N PRO A 142 7.38 12.96 4.30
CA PRO A 142 8.19 14.17 4.15
C PRO A 142 9.66 13.97 4.52
N ASN A 143 9.97 12.95 5.31
CA ASN A 143 11.33 12.71 5.81
C ASN A 143 11.85 11.38 5.27
N VAL A 144 13.16 11.21 5.31
CA VAL A 144 13.88 9.97 4.98
C VAL A 144 14.82 9.61 6.13
N MET A 145 15.06 8.32 6.31
CA MET A 145 16.09 7.82 7.21
C MET A 145 17.03 6.87 6.49
N ASP A 146 18.32 7.08 6.66
CA ASP A 146 19.37 6.13 6.35
C ASP A 146 20.24 5.83 7.58
N LEU A 147 21.15 4.86 7.46
CA LEU A 147 21.99 4.45 8.58
C LEU A 147 23.14 5.41 8.89
N ASP A 148 23.51 6.22 7.90
CA ASP A 148 24.69 7.07 7.99
C ASP A 148 24.32 8.48 8.54
N HIS A 149 23.12 8.98 8.14
CA HIS A 149 22.72 10.36 8.44
C HIS A 149 21.48 10.45 9.37
N GLY A 150 20.88 9.30 9.72
CA GLY A 150 19.66 9.28 10.53
C GLY A 150 18.45 9.88 9.80
N ARG A 151 17.52 10.47 10.58
CA ARG A 151 16.28 11.09 10.08
C ARG A 151 16.55 12.51 9.59
N ARG A 152 16.14 12.81 8.36
CA ARG A 152 16.28 14.13 7.74
C ARG A 152 15.17 14.39 6.72
N ALA A 153 15.04 15.64 6.26
CA ALA A 153 14.16 16.01 5.17
C ALA A 153 14.54 15.27 3.88
N GLY A 154 13.51 14.91 3.11
CA GLY A 154 13.71 14.25 1.81
C GLY A 154 14.27 15.20 0.77
N THR A 155 15.11 14.67 -0.14
CA THR A 155 15.69 15.40 -1.27
C THR A 155 15.32 14.74 -2.60
N ARG A 156 15.52 15.45 -3.74
CA ARG A 156 15.36 14.87 -5.08
C ARG A 156 16.26 13.65 -5.28
N VAL A 157 17.45 13.65 -4.74
CA VAL A 157 18.37 12.51 -4.82
C VAL A 157 17.80 11.28 -4.11
N ASP A 158 17.22 11.47 -2.93
CA ASP A 158 16.54 10.40 -2.21
C ASP A 158 15.35 9.87 -3.01
N PHE A 159 14.53 10.78 -3.54
CA PHE A 159 13.41 10.43 -4.40
C PHE A 159 13.83 9.53 -5.57
N GLN A 160 14.86 9.94 -6.31
CA GLN A 160 15.42 9.17 -7.43
C GLN A 160 15.97 7.81 -6.99
N ASN A 161 16.65 7.75 -5.85
CA ASN A 161 17.21 6.50 -5.31
C ASN A 161 16.11 5.50 -4.94
N PHE A 162 14.99 5.96 -4.35
CA PHE A 162 13.84 5.10 -4.08
C PHE A 162 13.20 4.57 -5.37
N ILE A 163 13.08 5.40 -6.44
CA ILE A 163 12.55 4.96 -7.73
C ILE A 163 13.47 3.90 -8.35
N LYS A 164 14.78 4.14 -8.40
CA LYS A 164 15.77 3.19 -8.93
C LYS A 164 15.73 1.87 -8.16
N LEU A 165 15.64 1.93 -6.84
CA LEU A 165 15.56 0.75 -6.00
C LEU A 165 14.26 -0.03 -6.25
N ALA A 166 13.13 0.66 -6.34
CA ALA A 166 11.84 0.03 -6.66
C ALA A 166 11.83 -0.58 -8.07
N GLN A 167 12.47 0.08 -9.06
CA GLN A 167 12.64 -0.46 -10.41
C GLN A 167 13.45 -1.76 -10.40
N SER A 168 14.48 -1.87 -9.57
CA SER A 168 15.35 -3.04 -9.49
C SER A 168 14.67 -4.29 -8.91
N TYR A 169 13.53 -4.14 -8.19
CA TYR A 169 12.82 -5.27 -7.59
C TYR A 169 11.62 -5.72 -8.43
N ASN A 170 11.65 -6.97 -8.92
CA ASN A 170 10.55 -7.56 -9.71
C ASN A 170 9.25 -7.72 -8.91
N CYS A 171 9.30 -7.80 -7.59
CA CYS A 171 8.13 -7.88 -6.73
C CYS A 171 7.45 -6.52 -6.46
N ILE A 172 7.97 -5.42 -6.93
CA ILE A 172 7.33 -4.11 -6.93
C ILE A 172 6.77 -3.87 -8.32
N HIS A 173 5.44 -3.77 -8.47
CA HIS A 173 4.76 -3.79 -9.75
C HIS A 173 4.43 -2.40 -10.28
N PHE A 174 4.30 -1.40 -9.40
CA PHE A 174 4.00 -0.02 -9.77
C PHE A 174 4.71 0.99 -8.88
N SER A 175 4.92 2.19 -9.41
CA SER A 175 5.43 3.33 -8.65
C SER A 175 4.25 4.06 -8.01
N CYS A 176 4.22 4.11 -6.68
CA CYS A 176 3.25 4.90 -5.91
C CYS A 176 3.48 6.41 -6.10
N GLY A 177 2.87 7.25 -5.26
CA GLY A 177 3.13 8.68 -5.19
C GLY A 177 4.62 9.02 -5.04
N TYR A 178 4.96 10.06 -4.33
CA TYR A 178 6.37 10.35 -4.05
C TYR A 178 6.88 9.41 -2.97
N PRO A 179 7.90 8.57 -3.23
CA PRO A 179 8.45 7.66 -2.21
C PRO A 179 9.06 8.42 -1.02
N VAL A 180 9.47 9.64 -1.24
CA VAL A 180 9.77 10.68 -0.26
C VAL A 180 9.49 12.03 -0.91
N GLU A 181 9.00 13.00 -0.15
CA GLU A 181 8.77 14.35 -0.64
C GLU A 181 10.12 15.06 -0.83
N PRO A 182 10.49 15.51 -2.05
CA PRO A 182 11.73 16.25 -2.27
C PRO A 182 11.56 17.71 -1.86
N LEU A 183 11.88 18.01 -0.60
CA LEU A 183 11.68 19.34 -0.01
C LEU A 183 12.72 20.38 -0.47
N ASP A 184 13.78 19.95 -1.14
CA ASP A 184 14.78 20.79 -1.81
C ASP A 184 14.32 21.34 -3.16
N MET A 185 13.09 21.01 -3.61
CA MET A 185 12.51 21.47 -4.87
C MET A 185 11.37 22.46 -4.62
N HIS A 186 11.27 23.49 -5.45
CA HIS A 186 10.19 24.47 -5.35
C HIS A 186 8.82 23.82 -5.62
N PRO A 187 7.78 24.06 -4.78
CA PRO A 187 6.48 23.39 -4.90
C PRO A 187 5.77 23.60 -6.25
N SER A 188 6.00 24.73 -6.94
CA SER A 188 5.33 25.03 -8.22
C SER A 188 5.76 24.11 -9.37
N VAL A 189 7.02 23.63 -9.37
CA VAL A 189 7.56 22.77 -10.44
C VAL A 189 7.83 21.34 -9.99
N ARG A 190 7.70 21.08 -8.70
CA ARG A 190 8.00 19.77 -8.10
C ARG A 190 7.26 18.63 -8.76
N HIS A 191 5.99 18.82 -9.13
CA HIS A 191 5.17 17.76 -9.74
C HIS A 191 5.70 17.39 -11.14
N LEU A 192 6.18 18.36 -11.92
CA LEU A 192 6.76 18.13 -13.25
C LEU A 192 8.07 17.32 -13.13
N ASP A 193 8.99 17.80 -12.31
CA ASP A 193 10.31 17.19 -12.12
C ASP A 193 10.20 15.78 -11.51
N CYS A 194 9.33 15.60 -10.51
CA CYS A 194 9.10 14.29 -9.91
C CYS A 194 8.50 13.29 -10.90
N LEU A 195 7.56 13.71 -11.72
CA LEU A 195 6.97 12.84 -12.73
C LEU A 195 7.96 12.55 -13.86
N TYR A 196 8.75 13.56 -14.28
CA TYR A 196 9.85 13.36 -15.22
C TYR A 196 10.85 12.31 -14.72
N ASP A 197 11.31 12.46 -13.47
CA ASP A 197 12.21 11.47 -12.85
C ASP A 197 11.60 10.05 -12.83
N LYS A 198 10.29 9.92 -12.51
CA LYS A 198 9.60 8.63 -12.62
C LYS A 198 9.62 8.08 -14.04
N LEU A 199 9.25 8.89 -15.02
CA LEU A 199 9.14 8.45 -16.42
C LEU A 199 10.48 8.01 -17.01
N ILE A 200 11.61 8.58 -16.57
CA ILE A 200 12.94 8.15 -17.04
C ILE A 200 13.57 7.02 -16.23
N LEU A 201 13.23 6.89 -14.93
CA LEU A 201 13.88 5.94 -14.02
C LEU A 201 13.12 4.64 -13.82
N THR A 202 11.83 4.55 -14.22
CA THR A 202 11.05 3.32 -14.17
C THR A 202 10.20 3.14 -15.42
N ASP A 203 10.03 1.89 -15.84
CA ASP A 203 9.12 1.47 -16.91
C ASP A 203 7.79 0.91 -16.40
N LYS A 204 7.60 0.90 -15.09
CA LYS A 204 6.40 0.40 -14.40
C LYS A 204 5.26 1.43 -14.45
N VAL A 205 4.05 0.99 -14.13
CA VAL A 205 2.88 1.87 -14.00
C VAL A 205 3.17 2.97 -12.99
N VAL A 206 2.85 4.22 -13.34
CA VAL A 206 3.07 5.39 -12.51
C VAL A 206 1.77 5.93 -11.92
N HIS A 207 1.87 6.49 -10.73
CA HIS A 207 0.85 7.26 -10.04
C HIS A 207 1.18 8.75 -10.12
N ALA A 208 0.17 9.59 -10.34
CA ALA A 208 0.26 11.03 -10.16
C ALA A 208 -0.75 11.53 -9.12
N TYR A 209 -0.42 12.62 -8.42
CA TYR A 209 -1.32 13.18 -7.43
C TYR A 209 -2.42 14.03 -8.08
N SER A 210 -3.66 13.81 -7.64
CA SER A 210 -4.83 14.64 -7.93
C SER A 210 -4.85 15.84 -7.00
N LEU A 211 -4.15 16.91 -7.34
CA LEU A 211 -4.00 18.12 -6.53
C LEU A 211 -4.32 19.38 -7.35
N GLY A 212 -5.52 19.40 -7.92
CA GLY A 212 -6.05 20.47 -8.76
C GLY A 212 -5.79 20.26 -10.26
N THR A 213 -6.37 21.14 -11.06
CA THR A 213 -6.42 21.06 -12.52
C THR A 213 -5.05 20.94 -13.15
N GLU A 214 -4.17 21.90 -12.91
CA GLU A 214 -2.87 22.03 -13.58
C GLU A 214 -2.02 20.77 -13.40
N ARG A 215 -1.87 20.31 -12.16
CA ARG A 215 -0.99 19.17 -11.83
C ARG A 215 -1.43 17.86 -12.46
N ILE A 216 -2.74 17.63 -12.54
CA ILE A 216 -3.24 16.38 -13.11
C ILE A 216 -3.25 16.41 -14.64
N GLU A 217 -3.52 17.57 -15.25
CA GLU A 217 -3.43 17.77 -16.70
C GLU A 217 -1.99 17.60 -17.17
N ASP A 218 -1.02 18.25 -16.51
CA ASP A 218 0.40 18.08 -16.79
C ASP A 218 0.81 16.60 -16.67
N ALA A 219 0.32 15.92 -15.65
CA ALA A 219 0.67 14.51 -15.44
C ALA A 219 0.13 13.61 -16.55
N MET A 220 -1.12 13.80 -16.98
CA MET A 220 -1.71 13.04 -18.08
C MET A 220 -0.98 13.29 -19.40
N GLU A 221 -0.65 14.56 -19.68
CA GLU A 221 0.08 14.95 -20.87
C GLU A 221 1.52 14.39 -20.90
N MET A 222 2.24 14.48 -19.79
CA MET A 222 3.58 13.90 -19.69
C MET A 222 3.58 12.37 -19.90
N VAL A 223 2.59 11.66 -19.34
CA VAL A 223 2.45 10.21 -19.56
C VAL A 223 2.09 9.90 -21.01
N ARG A 224 1.22 10.70 -21.65
CA ARG A 224 0.86 10.57 -23.06
C ARG A 224 2.09 10.74 -23.96
N ILE A 225 2.85 11.81 -23.77
CA ILE A 225 4.08 12.11 -24.52
C ILE A 225 5.12 11.00 -24.33
N ALA A 226 5.37 10.59 -23.08
CA ALA A 226 6.33 9.52 -22.77
C ALA A 226 5.95 8.17 -23.39
N GLY A 227 4.65 7.92 -23.59
CA GLY A 227 4.12 6.76 -24.29
C GLY A 227 4.13 6.85 -25.81
N GLY A 228 4.41 8.03 -26.39
CA GLY A 228 4.29 8.29 -27.83
C GLY A 228 2.87 8.15 -28.34
N LEU A 229 1.86 8.49 -27.52
CA LEU A 229 0.45 8.23 -27.81
C LEU A 229 -0.25 9.49 -28.36
N SER A 230 -1.21 9.29 -29.26
CA SER A 230 -2.22 10.31 -29.57
C SER A 230 -3.17 10.50 -28.37
N HIS A 231 -4.01 11.54 -28.37
CA HIS A 231 -5.04 11.73 -27.33
C HIS A 231 -6.03 10.55 -27.30
N ASP A 232 -6.51 10.11 -28.46
CA ASP A 232 -7.44 8.99 -28.57
C ASP A 232 -6.83 7.67 -28.06
N GLU A 233 -5.57 7.40 -28.37
CA GLU A 233 -4.84 6.23 -27.85
C GLU A 233 -4.63 6.29 -26.34
N PHE A 234 -4.39 7.48 -25.78
CA PHE A 234 -4.27 7.67 -24.35
C PHE A 234 -5.59 7.40 -23.64
N GLU A 235 -6.71 7.89 -24.16
CA GLU A 235 -8.05 7.75 -23.60
C GLU A 235 -8.70 6.39 -23.88
N SER A 236 -8.19 5.62 -24.87
CA SER A 236 -8.72 4.30 -25.22
C SER A 236 -8.63 3.27 -24.09
N LYS A 237 -7.63 3.41 -23.19
CA LYS A 237 -7.40 2.51 -22.05
C LYS A 237 -6.57 3.21 -20.96
N PRO A 238 -6.69 2.76 -19.69
CA PRO A 238 -5.89 3.29 -18.59
C PRO A 238 -4.37 3.16 -18.82
N ARG A 239 -3.64 4.25 -18.61
CA ARG A 239 -2.17 4.36 -18.75
C ARG A 239 -1.48 4.65 -17.41
N MET A 240 -2.22 5.28 -16.51
CA MET A 240 -1.77 5.72 -15.20
C MET A 240 -2.94 5.67 -14.22
N PHE A 241 -2.67 6.00 -12.98
CA PHE A 241 -3.72 6.12 -11.98
C PHE A 241 -3.43 7.25 -10.98
N THR A 242 -4.47 7.67 -10.28
CA THR A 242 -4.38 8.56 -9.12
C THR A 242 -5.06 7.94 -7.91
N ASN A 243 -4.73 8.43 -6.72
CA ASN A 243 -5.42 8.10 -5.49
C ASN A 243 -5.93 9.38 -4.84
N ILE A 244 -7.21 9.41 -4.52
CA ILE A 244 -7.82 10.48 -3.74
C ILE A 244 -8.24 9.96 -2.37
N ASN A 245 -8.18 10.83 -1.38
CA ASN A 245 -8.68 10.58 -0.04
C ASN A 245 -9.85 11.53 0.22
N SER A 246 -10.80 11.10 1.04
CA SER A 246 -11.75 12.03 1.65
C SER A 246 -11.05 12.87 2.72
N THR A 247 -11.53 14.07 2.93
CA THR A 247 -11.21 14.89 4.11
C THR A 247 -12.18 14.52 5.21
N SER A 248 -12.00 13.31 5.76
CA SER A 248 -12.91 12.74 6.77
C SER A 248 -13.06 13.64 8.02
N PRO A 249 -14.23 13.78 8.63
CA PRO A 249 -15.45 13.02 8.29
C PRO A 249 -16.28 13.65 7.16
N LEU A 250 -16.83 12.78 6.30
CA LEU A 250 -17.93 13.05 5.37
C LEU A 250 -17.68 14.25 4.43
N LYS A 251 -16.45 14.40 3.90
CA LYS A 251 -16.10 15.54 3.05
C LYS A 251 -15.08 15.15 1.99
N HIS A 252 -15.24 15.71 0.79
CA HIS A 252 -14.26 15.67 -0.29
C HIS A 252 -13.85 17.08 -0.68
N ASP A 253 -12.53 17.33 -0.78
CA ASP A 253 -12.00 18.65 -1.09
C ASP A 253 -11.93 18.94 -2.61
N TRP A 254 -11.83 20.21 -2.95
CA TRP A 254 -11.79 20.66 -4.34
C TRP A 254 -10.61 20.07 -5.13
N PRO A 255 -9.34 20.13 -4.66
CA PRO A 255 -8.22 19.74 -5.50
C PRO A 255 -8.25 18.26 -5.91
N MET A 256 -8.63 17.39 -4.96
CA MET A 256 -8.68 15.94 -5.24
C MET A 256 -9.87 15.59 -6.13
N LEU A 257 -11.04 16.21 -5.91
CA LEU A 257 -12.21 15.98 -6.76
C LEU A 257 -12.00 16.44 -8.19
N ASP A 258 -11.46 17.65 -8.40
CA ASP A 258 -11.23 18.20 -9.74
C ASP A 258 -10.33 17.27 -10.57
N GLY A 259 -9.20 16.88 -10.02
CA GLY A 259 -8.31 15.97 -10.72
C GLY A 259 -8.90 14.57 -10.93
N ALA A 260 -9.68 14.05 -9.97
CA ALA A 260 -10.34 12.75 -10.11
C ALA A 260 -11.38 12.75 -11.23
N MET A 261 -12.21 13.80 -11.33
CA MET A 261 -13.19 13.95 -12.41
C MET A 261 -12.50 14.04 -13.79
N ARG A 262 -11.39 14.78 -13.89
CA ARG A 262 -10.60 14.86 -15.13
C ARG A 262 -9.98 13.54 -15.54
N MET A 263 -9.44 12.79 -14.59
CA MET A 263 -8.92 11.44 -14.82
C MET A 263 -10.02 10.49 -15.30
N ALA A 264 -11.17 10.47 -14.60
CA ALA A 264 -12.31 9.66 -14.98
C ALA A 264 -12.83 10.00 -16.38
N ALA A 265 -12.99 11.29 -16.70
CA ALA A 265 -13.41 11.76 -18.02
C ALA A 265 -12.51 11.24 -19.15
N ARG A 266 -11.20 11.08 -18.89
CA ARG A 266 -10.20 10.57 -19.85
C ARG A 266 -9.88 9.09 -19.67
N ASN A 267 -10.78 8.33 -19.06
CA ASN A 267 -10.64 6.87 -18.87
C ASN A 267 -9.39 6.45 -18.11
N GLN A 268 -8.88 7.30 -17.22
CA GLN A 268 -7.75 6.95 -16.35
C GLN A 268 -8.23 6.53 -14.98
N MET A 269 -7.53 5.58 -14.35
CA MET A 269 -8.00 4.95 -13.11
C MET A 269 -7.91 5.89 -11.91
N VAL A 270 -8.99 5.95 -11.13
CA VAL A 270 -9.06 6.66 -9.85
C VAL A 270 -9.29 5.68 -8.70
N VAL A 271 -8.40 5.71 -7.72
CA VAL A 271 -8.54 4.98 -6.46
C VAL A 271 -9.15 5.92 -5.42
N ILE A 272 -10.29 5.56 -4.86
CA ILE A 272 -10.96 6.33 -3.81
C ILE A 272 -10.66 5.68 -2.47
N SER A 273 -9.91 6.36 -1.62
CA SER A 273 -9.31 5.76 -0.42
C SER A 273 -9.51 6.63 0.82
N PRO A 274 -10.70 6.64 1.42
CA PRO A 274 -10.93 7.36 2.65
C PRO A 274 -9.94 6.96 3.75
N PHE A 275 -9.43 7.95 4.47
CA PHE A 275 -8.55 7.74 5.61
C PHE A 275 -9.35 7.99 6.90
N THR A 276 -9.92 6.94 7.47
CA THR A 276 -10.81 7.02 8.61
C THR A 276 -10.16 6.42 9.87
N LEU A 277 -9.68 7.30 10.76
CA LEU A 277 -9.09 6.88 12.03
C LEU A 277 -10.17 6.80 13.11
N ALA A 278 -10.47 5.58 13.54
CA ALA A 278 -11.46 5.33 14.58
C ALA A 278 -11.08 6.03 15.89
N GLY A 279 -11.96 6.90 16.39
CA GLY A 279 -11.75 7.70 17.58
C GLY A 279 -11.13 9.08 17.37
N ALA A 280 -10.62 9.39 16.14
CA ALA A 280 -10.06 10.70 15.82
C ALA A 280 -10.85 11.44 14.73
N MET A 281 -11.12 10.81 13.59
CA MET A 281 -11.84 11.40 12.45
C MET A 281 -12.99 10.50 11.95
N ALA A 282 -13.34 9.51 12.74
CA ALA A 282 -14.44 8.59 12.53
C ALA A 282 -14.97 8.09 13.88
N PRO A 283 -16.15 7.43 13.93
CA PRO A 283 -16.64 6.79 15.14
C PRO A 283 -15.58 5.90 15.80
N VAL A 284 -15.63 5.78 17.13
CA VAL A 284 -14.61 5.06 17.92
C VAL A 284 -14.56 3.56 17.63
N THR A 285 -15.66 2.97 17.16
CA THR A 285 -15.68 1.55 16.78
C THR A 285 -15.17 1.34 15.37
N ILE A 286 -14.41 0.27 15.13
CA ILE A 286 -13.92 -0.08 13.79
C ILE A 286 -15.07 -0.23 12.79
N ILE A 287 -16.17 -0.86 13.18
CA ILE A 287 -17.35 -1.01 12.29
C ILE A 287 -17.94 0.36 11.94
N GLY A 288 -18.09 1.27 12.92
CA GLY A 288 -18.59 2.63 12.66
C GLY A 288 -17.66 3.42 11.73
N ALA A 289 -16.32 3.27 11.90
CA ALA A 289 -15.36 3.89 11.00
C ALA A 289 -15.42 3.30 9.57
N ILE A 290 -15.69 2.00 9.43
CA ILE A 290 -15.90 1.35 8.12
C ILE A 290 -17.21 1.81 7.48
N VAL A 291 -18.29 2.00 8.24
CA VAL A 291 -19.56 2.57 7.73
C VAL A 291 -19.31 3.95 7.10
N GLN A 292 -18.57 4.82 7.79
CA GLN A 292 -18.21 6.15 7.27
C GLN A 292 -17.31 6.03 6.04
N GLN A 293 -16.23 5.24 6.10
CA GLN A 293 -15.34 4.96 4.96
C GLN A 293 -16.14 4.51 3.73
N ASN A 294 -17.08 3.59 3.93
CA ASN A 294 -17.90 3.02 2.87
C ASN A 294 -18.79 4.09 2.22
N ALA A 295 -19.45 4.92 3.03
CA ALA A 295 -20.26 6.03 2.52
C ALA A 295 -19.44 7.03 1.71
N GLU A 296 -18.27 7.47 2.24
CA GLU A 296 -17.37 8.40 1.56
C GLU A 296 -16.85 7.83 0.23
N ALA A 297 -16.48 6.54 0.21
CA ALA A 297 -15.98 5.90 -1.00
C ALA A 297 -17.08 5.76 -2.07
N LEU A 298 -18.28 5.28 -1.70
CA LEU A 298 -19.36 5.05 -2.65
C LEU A 298 -19.89 6.36 -3.24
N ALA A 299 -19.95 7.43 -2.45
CA ALA A 299 -20.36 8.76 -2.93
C ALA A 299 -19.41 9.28 -4.04
N ALA A 300 -18.10 9.16 -3.84
CA ALA A 300 -17.12 9.59 -4.85
C ALA A 300 -17.13 8.65 -6.08
N ILE A 301 -17.31 7.33 -5.89
CA ILE A 301 -17.46 6.39 -7.01
C ILE A 301 -18.70 6.75 -7.84
N ALA A 302 -19.84 7.03 -7.20
CA ALA A 302 -21.08 7.42 -7.89
C ALA A 302 -20.90 8.72 -8.68
N LEU A 303 -20.19 9.71 -8.13
CA LEU A 303 -19.80 10.92 -8.86
C LEU A 303 -19.02 10.59 -10.12
N LEU A 304 -17.94 9.80 -10.01
CA LEU A 304 -17.07 9.51 -11.14
C LEU A 304 -17.77 8.70 -12.23
N GLN A 305 -18.70 7.81 -11.87
CA GLN A 305 -19.56 7.10 -12.83
C GLN A 305 -20.57 8.03 -13.50
N SER A 306 -20.97 9.13 -12.83
CA SER A 306 -21.82 10.16 -13.42
C SER A 306 -21.07 11.10 -14.37
N VAL A 307 -19.74 11.28 -14.16
CA VAL A 307 -18.85 12.00 -15.09
C VAL A 307 -18.59 11.18 -16.34
N ARG A 308 -18.30 9.89 -16.19
CA ARG A 308 -18.13 8.93 -17.29
C ARG A 308 -18.61 7.55 -16.86
N GLU A 309 -19.60 7.03 -17.54
CA GLU A 309 -20.06 5.66 -17.35
C GLU A 309 -18.95 4.66 -17.68
N GLY A 310 -18.74 3.68 -16.80
CA GLY A 310 -17.65 2.72 -16.94
C GLY A 310 -16.27 3.26 -16.62
N ALA A 311 -16.15 4.47 -16.03
CA ALA A 311 -14.88 5.00 -15.59
C ALA A 311 -14.14 4.00 -14.69
N PRO A 312 -12.84 3.73 -14.92
CA PRO A 312 -12.07 2.80 -14.11
C PRO A 312 -11.85 3.36 -12.71
N VAL A 313 -12.50 2.76 -11.73
CA VAL A 313 -12.40 3.16 -10.32
C VAL A 313 -12.02 1.97 -9.45
N MET A 314 -11.51 2.26 -8.25
CA MET A 314 -11.15 1.25 -7.26
C MET A 314 -11.61 1.67 -5.87
N TYR A 315 -12.28 0.76 -5.18
CA TYR A 315 -12.65 0.93 -3.79
C TYR A 315 -11.41 0.83 -2.90
N GLY A 316 -11.06 1.92 -2.23
CA GLY A 316 -9.92 1.98 -1.34
C GLY A 316 -10.34 2.00 0.12
N ALA A 317 -9.51 1.42 0.98
CA ALA A 317 -9.68 1.41 2.42
C ALA A 317 -8.39 1.77 3.13
N PHE A 318 -8.53 2.64 4.14
CA PHE A 318 -7.42 3.01 5.01
C PHE A 318 -7.91 3.31 6.44
N THR A 319 -8.84 2.50 6.92
CA THR A 319 -9.35 2.56 8.29
C THR A 319 -8.39 1.89 9.26
N SER A 320 -8.08 2.57 10.36
CA SER A 320 -7.33 2.06 11.51
C SER A 320 -7.90 2.62 12.80
N ASN A 321 -7.49 2.06 13.92
CA ASN A 321 -7.63 2.69 15.24
C ASN A 321 -6.50 3.69 15.49
N VAL A 322 -6.63 4.47 16.55
CA VAL A 322 -5.58 5.37 17.05
C VAL A 322 -5.09 4.90 18.42
N ASP A 323 -3.87 5.23 18.76
CA ASP A 323 -3.41 5.21 20.14
C ASP A 323 -4.11 6.36 20.89
N MET A 324 -4.97 6.02 21.84
CA MET A 324 -5.80 6.98 22.59
C MET A 324 -4.98 7.95 23.45
N LYS A 325 -3.70 7.69 23.68
CA LYS A 325 -2.82 8.60 24.44
C LYS A 325 -2.17 9.66 23.54
N THR A 326 -1.77 9.28 22.35
CA THR A 326 -0.99 10.15 21.44
C THR A 326 -1.81 10.65 20.25
N GLY A 327 -2.95 10.00 19.93
CA GLY A 327 -3.73 10.25 18.72
C GLY A 327 -3.06 9.71 17.44
N ALA A 328 -1.90 9.07 17.55
CA ALA A 328 -1.19 8.52 16.40
C ALA A 328 -1.90 7.29 15.82
N PRO A 329 -1.87 7.07 14.50
CA PRO A 329 -2.43 5.88 13.89
C PRO A 329 -1.74 4.61 14.40
N ALA A 330 -2.53 3.64 14.89
CA ALA A 330 -2.03 2.38 15.40
C ALA A 330 -1.95 1.32 14.30
N PHE A 331 -1.05 1.51 13.33
CA PHE A 331 -0.85 0.55 12.25
C PHE A 331 -0.13 -0.72 12.72
N GLY A 332 -0.35 -1.82 12.00
CA GLY A 332 0.23 -3.12 12.36
C GLY A 332 -0.48 -3.82 13.51
N THR A 333 -1.63 -3.32 13.96
CA THR A 333 -2.47 -3.91 15.01
C THR A 333 -3.49 -4.90 14.45
N PRO A 334 -4.05 -5.80 15.30
CA PRO A 334 -5.16 -6.68 14.89
C PRO A 334 -6.38 -5.93 14.36
N GLU A 335 -6.69 -4.77 14.93
CA GLU A 335 -7.79 -3.90 14.52
C GLU A 335 -7.59 -3.40 13.08
N PHE A 336 -6.38 -2.97 12.76
CA PHE A 336 -6.02 -2.54 11.40
C PHE A 336 -6.16 -3.70 10.38
N VAL A 337 -5.67 -4.89 10.73
CA VAL A 337 -5.82 -6.09 9.89
C VAL A 337 -7.29 -6.44 9.68
N ARG A 338 -8.09 -6.42 10.75
CA ARG A 338 -9.52 -6.73 10.67
C ARG A 338 -10.28 -5.70 9.84
N ALA A 339 -9.94 -4.41 9.98
CA ALA A 339 -10.53 -3.34 9.15
C ALA A 339 -10.26 -3.57 7.66
N MET A 340 -9.03 -3.96 7.29
CA MET A 340 -8.70 -4.29 5.89
C MET A 340 -9.49 -5.49 5.37
N GLN A 341 -9.64 -6.55 6.17
CA GLN A 341 -10.38 -7.74 5.76
C GLN A 341 -11.87 -7.46 5.57
N ILE A 342 -12.52 -6.72 6.50
CA ILE A 342 -13.93 -6.33 6.38
C ILE A 342 -14.13 -5.39 5.18
N SER A 343 -13.22 -4.41 4.98
CA SER A 343 -13.29 -3.52 3.81
C SER A 343 -13.15 -4.30 2.50
N GLY A 344 -12.36 -5.37 2.48
CA GLY A 344 -12.28 -6.30 1.35
C GLY A 344 -13.58 -7.04 1.07
N GLN A 345 -14.33 -7.44 2.13
CA GLN A 345 -15.68 -7.99 1.95
C GLN A 345 -16.64 -6.95 1.35
N MET A 346 -16.58 -5.70 1.81
CA MET A 346 -17.40 -4.62 1.25
C MET A 346 -17.07 -4.37 -0.22
N ALA A 347 -15.79 -4.31 -0.61
CA ALA A 347 -15.39 -4.14 -1.99
C ALA A 347 -15.94 -5.28 -2.89
N ARG A 348 -15.85 -6.54 -2.43
CA ARG A 348 -16.42 -7.70 -3.14
C ARG A 348 -17.94 -7.66 -3.20
N HIS A 349 -18.60 -7.18 -2.16
CA HIS A 349 -20.06 -6.97 -2.16
C HIS A 349 -20.52 -6.03 -3.28
N TYR A 350 -19.69 -5.01 -3.60
CA TYR A 350 -19.94 -4.08 -4.71
C TYR A 350 -19.30 -4.51 -6.04
N ASN A 351 -18.66 -5.67 -6.09
CA ASN A 351 -17.92 -6.16 -7.26
C ASN A 351 -16.85 -5.19 -7.77
N LEU A 352 -16.17 -4.48 -6.87
CA LEU A 352 -15.14 -3.49 -7.17
C LEU A 352 -13.73 -4.02 -6.89
N PRO A 353 -12.72 -3.59 -7.67
CA PRO A 353 -11.33 -3.79 -7.30
C PRO A 353 -11.04 -3.13 -5.95
N PHE A 354 -10.11 -3.72 -5.16
CA PHE A 354 -9.86 -3.33 -3.79
C PHE A 354 -8.43 -2.88 -3.53
N ARG A 355 -8.28 -1.74 -2.85
CA ARG A 355 -7.00 -1.15 -2.45
C ARG A 355 -6.85 -1.07 -0.95
N VAL A 356 -5.68 -1.45 -0.43
CA VAL A 356 -5.25 -1.21 0.95
C VAL A 356 -3.78 -0.78 1.02
N SER A 357 -3.29 -0.55 2.24
CA SER A 357 -1.90 -0.16 2.51
C SER A 357 -1.23 -1.14 3.47
N ASN A 358 0.07 -1.35 3.27
CA ASN A 358 0.96 -1.83 4.32
C ASN A 358 1.53 -0.62 5.06
N ALA A 359 1.25 -0.53 6.36
CA ALA A 359 1.77 0.53 7.21
C ALA A 359 2.21 -0.04 8.55
N ASN A 360 3.20 0.59 9.17
CA ASN A 360 3.62 0.29 10.54
C ASN A 360 3.83 1.56 11.34
N ALA A 361 3.77 1.44 12.68
CA ALA A 361 3.96 2.53 13.62
C ALA A 361 5.39 2.60 14.16
N ALA A 362 6.23 1.61 13.86
CA ALA A 362 7.60 1.53 14.37
C ALA A 362 8.46 2.73 13.96
N ASN A 363 9.25 3.23 14.91
CA ASN A 363 10.13 4.40 14.70
C ASN A 363 11.54 4.02 14.24
N ALA A 364 11.89 2.74 14.26
CA ALA A 364 13.18 2.21 13.85
C ALA A 364 13.02 0.98 12.96
N PRO A 365 13.97 0.70 12.03
CA PRO A 365 13.93 -0.49 11.17
C PRO A 365 14.40 -1.74 11.95
N ASP A 366 13.68 -2.12 12.99
CA ASP A 366 13.95 -3.21 13.92
C ASP A 366 12.94 -4.37 13.80
N ALA A 367 12.87 -5.21 14.84
CA ALA A 367 11.96 -6.34 14.89
C ALA A 367 10.48 -5.92 14.90
N GLN A 368 10.14 -4.77 15.54
CA GLN A 368 8.78 -4.24 15.56
C GLN A 368 8.35 -3.85 14.14
N ALA A 369 9.19 -3.11 13.40
CA ALA A 369 8.90 -2.70 12.03
C ALA A 369 8.64 -3.91 11.11
N VAL A 370 9.45 -4.96 11.26
CA VAL A 370 9.29 -6.20 10.47
C VAL A 370 8.00 -6.92 10.84
N TRP A 371 7.68 -7.04 12.12
CA TRP A 371 6.47 -7.69 12.61
C TRP A 371 5.21 -6.96 12.13
N GLU A 372 5.11 -5.66 12.38
CA GLU A 372 3.96 -4.85 12.00
C GLU A 372 3.75 -4.82 10.48
N SER A 373 4.83 -4.72 9.69
CA SER A 373 4.76 -4.80 8.24
C SER A 373 4.32 -6.18 7.74
N ALA A 374 4.85 -7.26 8.33
CA ALA A 374 4.45 -8.62 7.95
C ALA A 374 2.99 -8.88 8.27
N PHE A 375 2.51 -8.41 9.42
CA PHE A 375 1.13 -8.56 9.86
C PHE A 375 0.16 -7.73 9.01
N SER A 376 0.51 -6.48 8.69
CA SER A 376 -0.25 -5.61 7.79
C SER A 376 -0.32 -6.19 6.36
N LEU A 377 0.80 -6.71 5.82
CA LEU A 377 0.81 -7.38 4.53
C LEU A 377 -0.06 -8.64 4.51
N GLN A 378 -0.02 -9.43 5.60
CA GLN A 378 -0.89 -10.58 5.75
C GLN A 378 -2.36 -10.16 5.74
N GLY A 379 -2.72 -9.10 6.48
CA GLY A 379 -4.06 -8.54 6.48
C GLY A 379 -4.51 -8.07 5.10
N SER A 380 -3.64 -7.38 4.38
CA SER A 380 -3.87 -6.92 3.00
C SER A 380 -4.15 -8.08 2.04
N CYS A 381 -3.27 -9.08 2.06
CA CYS A 381 -3.40 -10.24 1.18
C CYS A 381 -4.61 -11.11 1.56
N SER A 382 -4.82 -11.37 2.83
CA SER A 382 -5.96 -12.17 3.29
C SER A 382 -7.31 -11.47 3.14
N GLY A 383 -7.31 -10.13 3.07
CA GLY A 383 -8.49 -9.32 2.72
C GLY A 383 -8.84 -9.34 1.24
N GLY A 384 -7.96 -9.87 0.38
CA GLY A 384 -8.17 -9.95 -1.07
C GLY A 384 -7.87 -8.65 -1.81
N ALA A 385 -6.89 -7.87 -1.34
CA ALA A 385 -6.52 -6.60 -1.96
C ALA A 385 -5.89 -6.79 -3.35
N ASN A 386 -6.34 -6.03 -4.33
CA ASN A 386 -5.78 -6.01 -5.69
C ASN A 386 -4.61 -5.03 -5.82
N LEU A 387 -4.63 -3.94 -5.08
CA LEU A 387 -3.59 -2.93 -5.02
C LEU A 387 -3.15 -2.75 -3.58
N ILE A 388 -1.88 -3.05 -3.30
CA ILE A 388 -1.29 -2.89 -1.97
C ILE A 388 -0.27 -1.76 -2.03
N TYR A 389 -0.68 -0.59 -1.53
CA TYR A 389 0.18 0.57 -1.37
C TYR A 389 1.19 0.34 -0.25
N HIS A 390 2.29 1.08 -0.29
CA HIS A 390 3.28 1.10 0.78
C HIS A 390 3.79 -0.32 1.15
N ALA A 391 3.77 -1.25 0.19
CA ALA A 391 4.10 -2.66 0.44
C ALA A 391 5.50 -2.85 1.02
N ALA A 392 6.37 -1.82 0.92
CA ALA A 392 7.69 -1.81 1.53
C ALA A 392 8.13 -0.38 1.89
N GLY A 393 8.65 -0.18 3.08
CA GLY A 393 9.39 1.00 3.46
C GLY A 393 8.65 2.07 4.31
N TRP A 394 7.35 1.98 4.53
CA TRP A 394 6.60 3.02 5.23
C TRP A 394 6.56 2.80 6.75
N MET A 395 7.11 3.74 7.51
CA MET A 395 7.30 3.70 8.96
C MET A 395 6.78 4.96 9.64
N GLU A 396 6.83 5.03 10.96
CA GLU A 396 6.36 6.16 11.80
C GLU A 396 4.92 6.59 11.47
N GLY A 397 4.02 5.64 11.28
CA GLY A 397 2.63 5.97 10.92
C GLY A 397 2.49 6.69 9.58
N GLY A 398 3.47 6.58 8.67
CA GLY A 398 3.48 7.23 7.36
C GLY A 398 4.41 8.44 7.22
N CYS A 399 5.21 8.75 8.22
CA CYS A 399 6.08 9.93 8.20
C CYS A 399 7.49 9.67 7.66
N LEU A 400 7.89 8.37 7.49
CA LEU A 400 9.28 8.01 7.22
C LEU A 400 9.41 6.81 6.28
N PRO A 401 10.08 6.93 5.12
CA PRO A 401 10.59 5.80 4.36
C PRO A 401 12.01 5.47 4.77
N VAL A 402 12.36 4.19 4.76
CA VAL A 402 13.71 3.72 5.02
C VAL A 402 14.18 2.83 3.87
N LEU A 403 15.27 3.23 3.21
CA LEU A 403 15.86 2.48 2.08
C LEU A 403 16.16 1.02 2.46
N LYS A 404 16.71 0.80 3.65
CA LYS A 404 17.00 -0.54 4.17
C LYS A 404 15.73 -1.36 4.36
N ASN A 405 14.64 -0.75 4.84
CA ASN A 405 13.37 -1.43 5.06
C ASN A 405 12.73 -1.83 3.72
N LEU A 406 12.76 -0.96 2.70
CA LEU A 406 12.33 -1.30 1.34
C LEU A 406 13.08 -2.54 0.83
N SER A 407 14.41 -2.53 0.92
CA SER A 407 15.25 -3.66 0.48
C SER A 407 14.97 -4.94 1.27
N LEU A 408 14.77 -4.83 2.58
CA LEU A 408 14.52 -5.96 3.46
C LEU A 408 13.18 -6.62 3.13
N ILE A 409 12.10 -5.84 3.05
CA ILE A 409 10.76 -6.35 2.77
C ILE A 409 10.69 -6.90 1.34
N ALA A 410 11.30 -6.23 0.36
CA ALA A 410 11.37 -6.73 -1.01
C ALA A 410 12.14 -8.06 -1.11
N LYS A 411 13.24 -8.23 -0.36
CA LYS A 411 13.99 -9.50 -0.28
C LYS A 411 13.19 -10.61 0.41
N CYS A 412 12.46 -10.31 1.47
CA CYS A 412 11.56 -11.26 2.13
C CYS A 412 10.51 -11.81 1.15
N ARG A 413 9.98 -10.95 0.28
CA ARG A 413 8.97 -11.30 -0.71
C ARG A 413 9.52 -12.11 -1.87
N ASN A 414 10.74 -11.81 -2.34
CA ASN A 414 11.40 -12.58 -3.39
C ASN A 414 11.72 -14.02 -2.96
N LYS A 415 11.99 -14.25 -1.67
CA LYS A 415 12.29 -15.59 -1.14
C LYS A 415 11.04 -16.39 -0.77
N SER A 416 9.95 -15.74 -0.43
CA SER A 416 8.65 -16.36 -0.22
C SER A 416 7.87 -16.29 -1.52
N SER A 417 8.04 -17.29 -2.41
CA SER A 417 7.01 -17.52 -3.39
C SER A 417 5.69 -17.62 -2.61
N MET A 418 4.64 -16.94 -3.05
CA MET A 418 3.31 -16.97 -2.38
C MET A 418 2.75 -18.40 -2.26
N HIS A 419 3.31 -19.37 -2.98
CA HIS A 419 3.12 -20.80 -2.74
C HIS A 419 3.54 -21.24 -1.31
N ASN A 420 4.49 -20.55 -0.69
CA ASN A 420 4.95 -20.87 0.68
C ASN A 420 4.21 -20.11 1.78
N VAL A 421 3.44 -19.06 1.47
CA VAL A 421 2.47 -18.47 2.42
C VAL A 421 1.37 -19.49 2.74
N ARG A 422 1.03 -20.37 1.79
CA ARG A 422 0.17 -21.55 1.98
C ARG A 422 0.67 -22.48 3.08
N LEU A 423 1.98 -22.61 3.28
CA LEU A 423 2.60 -23.46 4.31
C LEU A 423 2.63 -22.79 5.70
N LEU A 424 2.56 -21.46 5.78
CA LEU A 424 2.56 -20.73 7.05
C LEU A 424 1.17 -20.61 7.67
N LEU A 425 0.10 -20.65 6.87
CA LEU A 425 -1.23 -20.27 7.34
C LEU A 425 -2.29 -21.38 7.37
N MET A 426 -2.16 -22.50 6.61
CA MET A 426 -3.30 -23.42 6.45
C MET A 426 -2.97 -24.93 6.38
N ARG A 427 -2.22 -25.49 7.29
CA ARG A 427 -2.37 -26.93 7.57
C ARG A 427 -2.87 -27.16 8.98
N ARG A 428 -4.10 -27.58 9.13
CA ARG A 428 -4.74 -28.11 10.36
C ARG A 428 -4.03 -29.33 10.97
N ARG A 429 -2.73 -29.54 10.70
CA ARG A 429 -1.85 -30.51 11.38
C ARG A 429 -0.52 -29.84 11.67
N TRP A 430 -0.53 -28.90 12.63
CA TRP A 430 0.65 -28.34 13.23
C TRP A 430 1.40 -29.41 14.04
N ARG A 431 2.31 -30.15 13.40
CA ARG A 431 3.46 -30.68 14.12
C ARG A 431 4.61 -29.69 13.94
N PHE A 432 4.69 -28.78 14.87
CA PHE A 432 5.77 -27.81 14.97
C PHE A 432 7.10 -28.53 15.16
N ARG A 433 7.98 -28.56 14.18
CA ARG A 433 9.42 -28.64 14.41
C ARG A 433 9.91 -27.21 14.67
N GLN A 434 9.74 -26.75 15.92
CA GLN A 434 10.06 -25.40 16.39
C GLN A 434 11.52 -24.96 16.18
N SER A 435 12.46 -25.89 16.07
CA SER A 435 13.90 -25.59 16.04
C SER A 435 14.39 -24.97 14.74
N THR A 436 13.77 -25.28 13.60
CA THR A 436 14.28 -24.88 12.28
C THR A 436 13.79 -23.48 11.85
N MET A 437 12.62 -23.08 12.32
CA MET A 437 12.06 -21.76 11.95
C MET A 437 12.62 -20.63 12.81
N LEU A 438 12.75 -20.85 14.11
CA LEU A 438 13.36 -19.87 15.01
C LEU A 438 14.85 -19.66 14.64
N GLY A 439 15.58 -20.73 14.34
CA GLY A 439 16.97 -20.66 13.89
C GLY A 439 17.14 -19.88 12.57
N ARG A 440 16.23 -20.04 11.60
CA ARG A 440 16.26 -19.30 10.34
C ARG A 440 15.86 -17.83 10.49
N MET A 441 14.90 -17.52 11.38
CA MET A 441 14.51 -16.14 11.68
C MET A 441 15.62 -15.40 12.44
N VAL A 442 16.29 -16.04 13.37
CA VAL A 442 17.42 -15.48 14.13
C VAL A 442 18.63 -15.24 13.22
N THR A 443 18.96 -16.17 12.32
CA THR A 443 20.03 -15.98 11.34
C THR A 443 19.70 -14.85 10.34
N PHE A 444 18.42 -14.69 10.01
CA PHE A 444 17.95 -13.65 9.11
C PHE A 444 18.03 -12.23 9.73
N LEU A 445 17.80 -12.12 11.04
CA LEU A 445 17.88 -10.84 11.78
C LEU A 445 19.31 -10.46 12.17
N GLY A 446 20.32 -11.30 11.88
CA GLY A 446 21.71 -11.06 12.25
C GLY A 446 21.98 -11.11 13.76
N VAL A 447 21.05 -11.68 14.53
CA VAL A 447 21.17 -11.84 15.98
C VAL A 447 21.77 -13.22 16.26
N THR A 448 23.00 -13.26 16.79
CA THR A 448 23.61 -14.50 17.25
C THR A 448 23.14 -14.78 18.68
N ILE A 449 22.19 -15.69 18.84
CA ILE A 449 21.80 -16.17 20.15
C ILE A 449 22.72 -17.35 20.53
N PRO A 450 23.37 -17.35 21.71
CA PRO A 450 24.18 -18.47 22.17
C PRO A 450 23.37 -19.77 22.18
N LYS A 451 24.00 -20.88 21.75
CA LYS A 451 23.33 -22.19 21.59
C LYS A 451 22.64 -22.71 22.87
N ASN A 452 23.05 -22.28 24.03
CA ASN A 452 22.46 -22.63 25.33
C ASN A 452 21.09 -22.00 25.61
N VAL A 453 20.72 -20.92 24.90
CA VAL A 453 19.39 -20.28 25.04
C VAL A 453 18.33 -21.00 24.20
N ILE A 454 18.73 -21.70 23.14
CA ILE A 454 17.83 -22.47 22.27
C ILE A 454 17.31 -23.75 22.97
N ALA A 455 18.01 -24.22 24.01
CA ALA A 455 17.64 -25.42 24.78
C ALA A 455 16.65 -25.16 25.93
N MET A 456 16.27 -23.90 26.19
CA MET A 456 15.20 -23.61 27.16
C MET A 456 13.87 -24.14 26.62
N ARG A 457 13.45 -25.28 27.15
CA ARG A 457 12.16 -25.93 26.94
C ARG A 457 11.03 -24.91 27.16
N PHE A 458 10.33 -24.52 26.11
CA PHE A 458 8.99 -23.92 26.18
C PHE A 458 8.01 -24.98 26.75
N THR A 459 8.19 -25.36 27.98
CA THR A 459 7.29 -26.28 28.71
C THR A 459 6.78 -25.58 29.97
N ARG A 460 5.48 -25.29 29.96
CA ARG A 460 4.65 -25.04 31.17
C ARG A 460 4.81 -23.73 31.96
N ARG A 461 5.63 -22.76 31.60
CA ARG A 461 5.69 -21.49 32.36
C ARG A 461 4.79 -20.36 31.81
N PHE A 462 4.37 -20.43 30.58
CA PHE A 462 3.45 -19.41 30.03
C PHE A 462 2.02 -19.50 30.60
N CYS A 463 1.58 -20.68 31.03
CA CYS A 463 0.28 -20.80 31.72
C CYS A 463 0.27 -20.24 33.16
N ARG A 464 1.42 -19.93 33.76
CA ARG A 464 1.48 -19.31 35.10
C ARG A 464 1.44 -17.80 35.12
N ILE A 465 1.79 -17.10 34.02
CA ILE A 465 1.69 -15.65 33.92
C ILE A 465 0.23 -15.20 33.82
N GLY A 466 -0.64 -15.99 33.21
CA GLY A 466 -2.08 -15.74 33.18
C GLY A 466 -2.77 -15.87 34.56
N GLY A 467 -2.13 -16.54 35.53
CA GLY A 467 -2.62 -16.67 36.90
C GLY A 467 -2.28 -15.46 37.80
N ILE A 468 -1.17 -14.76 37.53
CA ILE A 468 -0.70 -13.64 38.36
C ILE A 468 -1.53 -12.37 38.08
N LEU A 469 -2.07 -12.21 36.86
CA LEU A 469 -2.95 -11.07 36.53
C LEU A 469 -4.34 -11.16 37.19
N LYS A 470 -4.73 -12.34 37.74
CA LYS A 470 -6.01 -12.49 38.46
C LYS A 470 -5.96 -12.20 39.96
N THR A 471 -4.79 -12.09 40.58
CA THR A 471 -4.66 -12.00 42.07
C THR A 471 -4.04 -10.72 42.60
N GLY A 472 -3.60 -9.78 41.77
CA GLY A 472 -3.22 -8.42 42.17
C GLY A 472 -2.08 -8.27 43.21
N LYS A 473 -1.25 -9.32 43.46
CA LYS A 473 -0.11 -9.22 44.38
C LYS A 473 1.22 -9.47 43.70
N MET A 474 2.00 -8.38 43.56
CA MET A 474 3.42 -8.47 43.18
C MET A 474 4.29 -8.88 44.36
N PRO A 475 5.32 -9.74 44.15
CA PRO A 475 6.34 -9.98 45.17
C PRO A 475 7.26 -8.73 45.30
N ALA A 476 7.49 -8.29 46.52
CA ALA A 476 8.41 -7.23 46.87
C ALA A 476 9.85 -7.74 46.72
N ASN A 477 10.49 -7.49 45.55
CA ASN A 477 11.95 -7.47 45.38
C ASN A 477 12.27 -7.25 43.91
N TYR A 478 12.11 -6.00 43.44
CA TYR A 478 12.83 -5.51 42.27
C TYR A 478 13.47 -4.15 42.63
N GLY A 479 14.79 -4.13 42.63
CA GLY A 479 15.59 -2.95 42.92
C GLY A 479 15.26 -1.78 42.00
N ARG A 480 15.15 -0.61 42.58
CA ARG A 480 14.98 0.68 41.87
C ARG A 480 16.15 0.88 40.90
N ILE A 481 15.83 0.91 39.61
CA ILE A 481 16.71 1.54 38.62
C ILE A 481 16.31 3.01 38.56
N SER A 482 17.21 3.88 39.10
CA SER A 482 17.09 5.33 39.02
C SER A 482 17.24 5.78 37.57
N ALA A 483 16.27 6.53 37.08
CA ALA A 483 16.37 7.24 35.81
C ALA A 483 17.36 8.44 35.93
N PRO A 484 18.20 8.71 34.93
CA PRO A 484 18.92 9.97 34.88
C PRO A 484 17.96 11.09 34.44
N THR A 485 17.84 12.11 35.31
CA THR A 485 17.36 13.44 34.93
C THR A 485 18.43 14.09 34.08
N ASN A 486 18.07 14.52 32.87
CA ASN A 486 18.39 15.82 32.25
C ASN A 486 18.33 15.77 30.71
N PHE A 487 17.62 16.77 30.21
CA PHE A 487 17.40 17.32 28.88
C PHE A 487 16.32 16.70 28.04
#